data_95224a21c5ceac1ce5d6d2707fef932b
#
_entry.id   95224a21c5ceac1ce5d6d2707fef932b
#
_cell.length_a   1.000
_cell.length_b   1.000
_cell.length_c   1.000
_cell.angle_alpha   90.00
_cell.angle_beta   90.00
_cell.angle_gamma   90.00
#
_symmetry.space_group_name_H-M   'P 1'
#
loop_
_entity.id
_entity.type
_entity.pdbx_description
1 polymer ?
#
loop_
_entity_poly.entity_id
_entity_poly.type
_entity_poly.pdbx_seq_one_letter_code
_entity_poly.pdbx_strand_id
1 'polypeptide(L)'
;MTQTPTFRTGQPDDSADLALLFDAASRRICAWLWGTMAAPGQSGFEVGRSRIRNLQEAKSYHANWHVAQVQGQTIGALFGFSVTDPGEPTAIDELPAPLRPIIDLEAVAKGCWLLQAVALFPEHRGQGHGQALVARACQAAREAGHRRIALQVESPNTGAIALYRRCGFTEWQRRVYVPFPGSDDEGDWILMCKDL
;
A
#
# COMPACT_ATOMS: atom_id res chain seq x y z
N MET A 1 -23.59 16.55 -2.19
CA MET A 1 -23.27 15.68 -1.03
C MET A 1 -22.33 14.59 -1.51
N THR A 2 -21.17 14.46 -0.92
CA THR A 2 -20.21 13.38 -1.28
C THR A 2 -20.82 12.05 -0.83
N GLN A 3 -20.95 11.09 -1.75
CA GLN A 3 -21.49 9.77 -1.41
C GLN A 3 -20.43 8.97 -0.63
N THR A 4 -20.86 8.32 0.44
CA THR A 4 -20.00 7.42 1.21
C THR A 4 -19.71 6.15 0.39
N PRO A 5 -18.43 5.76 0.21
CA PRO A 5 -18.13 4.54 -0.53
C PRO A 5 -18.55 3.29 0.24
N THR A 6 -19.00 2.29 -0.48
CA THR A 6 -19.15 0.91 0.01
C THR A 6 -17.86 0.13 -0.25
N PHE A 7 -17.65 -0.93 0.54
CA PHE A 7 -16.44 -1.76 0.41
C PHE A 7 -16.82 -3.22 0.18
N ARG A 8 -16.09 -3.88 -0.71
CA ARG A 8 -16.16 -5.32 -0.94
C ARG A 8 -14.77 -5.93 -1.06
N THR A 9 -14.68 -7.24 -0.92
CA THR A 9 -13.45 -7.98 -1.22
C THR A 9 -13.14 -7.92 -2.72
N GLY A 10 -11.84 -7.80 -3.04
CA GLY A 10 -11.36 -7.83 -4.41
C GLY A 10 -11.60 -9.18 -5.09
N GLN A 11 -11.87 -9.15 -6.39
CA GLN A 11 -12.12 -10.31 -7.24
C GLN A 11 -11.02 -10.43 -8.30
N PRO A 12 -10.84 -11.60 -8.96
CA PRO A 12 -9.85 -11.75 -10.02
C PRO A 12 -9.97 -10.71 -11.15
N ASP A 13 -11.18 -10.27 -11.45
CA ASP A 13 -11.45 -9.31 -12.52
C ASP A 13 -11.06 -7.87 -12.14
N ASP A 14 -10.89 -7.56 -10.86
CA ASP A 14 -10.37 -6.27 -10.39
C ASP A 14 -8.84 -6.14 -10.59
N SER A 15 -8.15 -7.21 -10.96
CA SER A 15 -6.68 -7.26 -10.94
C SER A 15 -5.98 -6.18 -11.76
N ALA A 16 -6.60 -5.65 -12.81
CA ALA A 16 -6.07 -4.54 -13.59
C ALA A 16 -6.13 -3.22 -12.81
N ASP A 17 -7.29 -2.90 -12.24
CA ASP A 17 -7.50 -1.72 -11.42
C ASP A 17 -6.63 -1.76 -10.16
N LEU A 18 -6.54 -2.93 -9.50
CA LEU A 18 -5.71 -3.12 -8.32
C LEU A 18 -4.22 -2.96 -8.61
N ALA A 19 -3.74 -3.40 -9.79
CA ALA A 19 -2.35 -3.18 -10.21
C ALA A 19 -2.06 -1.69 -10.42
N LEU A 20 -2.96 -0.95 -11.07
CA LEU A 20 -2.84 0.50 -11.24
C LEU A 20 -2.85 1.24 -9.90
N LEU A 21 -3.78 0.88 -9.00
CA LEU A 21 -3.90 1.49 -7.68
C LEU A 21 -2.70 1.17 -6.79
N PHE A 22 -2.14 -0.05 -6.87
CA PHE A 22 -0.94 -0.41 -6.13
C PHE A 22 0.28 0.36 -6.62
N ASP A 23 0.45 0.47 -7.93
CA ASP A 23 1.53 1.27 -8.51
C ASP A 23 1.40 2.75 -8.12
N ALA A 24 0.20 3.31 -8.16
CA ALA A 24 -0.07 4.68 -7.72
C ALA A 24 0.20 4.88 -6.22
N ALA A 25 -0.18 3.91 -5.36
CA ALA A 25 0.05 3.96 -3.92
C ALA A 25 1.54 3.90 -3.57
N SER A 26 2.30 3.13 -4.34
CA SER A 26 3.74 2.90 -4.16
C SER A 26 4.62 3.89 -4.93
N ARG A 27 4.04 4.93 -5.54
CA ARG A 27 4.75 5.93 -6.35
C ARG A 27 5.73 5.29 -7.36
N ARG A 28 5.26 4.24 -8.07
CA ARG A 28 5.94 3.51 -9.13
C ARG A 28 7.04 2.53 -8.71
N ILE A 29 7.32 2.35 -7.42
CA ILE A 29 8.29 1.32 -7.00
C ILE A 29 7.78 -0.09 -7.37
N CYS A 30 6.45 -0.31 -7.34
CA CYS A 30 5.87 -1.58 -7.77
C CYS A 30 6.04 -1.80 -9.28
N ALA A 31 5.83 -0.79 -10.14
CA ALA A 31 6.06 -0.91 -11.57
C ALA A 31 7.53 -1.22 -11.88
N TRP A 32 8.45 -0.55 -11.21
CA TRP A 32 9.88 -0.86 -11.32
C TRP A 32 10.18 -2.30 -10.90
N LEU A 33 9.72 -2.73 -9.73
CA LEU A 33 9.96 -4.08 -9.21
C LEU A 33 9.36 -5.15 -10.14
N TRP A 34 8.15 -4.96 -10.62
CA TRP A 34 7.51 -5.88 -11.57
C TRP A 34 8.24 -5.92 -12.91
N GLY A 35 8.81 -4.77 -13.34
CA GLY A 35 9.65 -4.70 -14.54
C GLY A 35 10.90 -5.55 -14.44
N THR A 36 11.52 -5.64 -13.26
CA THR A 36 12.69 -6.53 -13.04
C THR A 36 12.35 -8.03 -13.10
N MET A 37 11.07 -8.37 -12.93
CA MET A 37 10.58 -9.76 -12.97
C MET A 37 9.96 -10.13 -14.33
N ALA A 38 9.84 -9.16 -15.25
CA ALA A 38 9.17 -9.38 -16.53
C ALA A 38 10.02 -10.26 -17.48
N ALA A 39 9.37 -11.23 -18.11
CA ALA A 39 9.96 -12.01 -19.19
C ALA A 39 10.14 -11.15 -20.46
N PRO A 40 11.01 -11.55 -21.41
CA PRO A 40 11.14 -10.85 -22.68
C PRO A 40 9.77 -10.66 -23.37
N GLY A 41 9.44 -9.41 -23.71
CA GLY A 41 8.17 -9.03 -24.33
C GLY A 41 6.99 -8.84 -23.37
N GLN A 42 7.17 -9.07 -22.07
CA GLN A 42 6.17 -8.83 -21.04
C GLN A 42 6.40 -7.47 -20.37
N SER A 43 5.33 -6.73 -20.10
CA SER A 43 5.40 -5.49 -19.33
C SER A 43 5.37 -5.75 -17.81
N GLY A 44 5.94 -4.83 -17.01
CA GLY A 44 5.81 -4.90 -15.55
C GLY A 44 4.34 -4.87 -15.08
N PHE A 45 3.46 -4.14 -15.79
CA PHE A 45 2.03 -4.13 -15.48
C PHE A 45 1.38 -5.51 -15.62
N GLU A 46 1.73 -6.28 -16.68
CA GLU A 46 1.23 -7.65 -16.86
C GLU A 46 1.72 -8.58 -15.74
N VAL A 47 2.97 -8.40 -15.28
CA VAL A 47 3.49 -9.12 -14.11
C VAL A 47 2.68 -8.78 -12.87
N GLY A 48 2.51 -7.49 -12.55
CA GLY A 48 1.75 -7.03 -11.38
C GLY A 48 0.32 -7.53 -11.39
N ARG A 49 -0.37 -7.38 -12.53
CA ARG A 49 -1.74 -7.87 -12.72
C ARG A 49 -1.83 -9.40 -12.53
N SER A 50 -0.91 -10.16 -13.11
CA SER A 50 -0.88 -11.62 -12.98
C SER A 50 -0.66 -12.04 -11.52
N ARG A 51 0.25 -11.39 -10.80
CA ARG A 51 0.51 -11.67 -9.37
C ARG A 51 -0.72 -11.42 -8.52
N ILE A 52 -1.38 -10.27 -8.71
CA ILE A 52 -2.60 -9.92 -7.98
C ILE A 52 -3.73 -10.91 -8.28
N ARG A 53 -3.86 -11.35 -9.54
CA ARG A 53 -4.91 -12.26 -9.97
C ARG A 53 -4.72 -13.70 -9.49
N ASN A 54 -3.48 -14.22 -9.57
CA ASN A 54 -3.22 -15.65 -9.56
C ASN A 54 -2.34 -16.14 -8.40
N LEU A 55 -1.53 -15.27 -7.78
CA LEU A 55 -0.55 -15.68 -6.78
C LEU A 55 -1.15 -15.59 -5.37
N GLN A 56 -1.77 -16.66 -4.91
CA GLN A 56 -2.51 -16.70 -3.64
C GLN A 56 -1.63 -16.42 -2.41
N GLU A 57 -0.36 -16.82 -2.44
CA GLU A 57 0.62 -16.57 -1.38
C GLU A 57 1.16 -15.13 -1.36
N ALA A 58 0.93 -14.34 -2.42
CA ALA A 58 1.33 -12.94 -2.41
C ALA A 58 0.44 -12.10 -1.48
N LYS A 59 1.06 -11.26 -0.66
CA LYS A 59 0.32 -10.30 0.19
C LYS A 59 -0.67 -9.46 -0.63
N SER A 60 -0.35 -9.16 -1.89
CA SER A 60 -1.18 -8.39 -2.84
C SER A 60 -2.20 -9.21 -3.63
N TYR A 61 -2.44 -10.50 -3.29
CA TYR A 61 -3.48 -11.30 -3.92
C TYR A 61 -4.85 -10.61 -3.85
N HIS A 62 -5.65 -10.66 -4.91
CA HIS A 62 -6.88 -9.88 -5.03
C HIS A 62 -7.83 -10.01 -3.82
N ALA A 63 -7.95 -11.20 -3.23
CA ALA A 63 -8.84 -11.44 -2.10
C ALA A 63 -8.40 -10.72 -0.80
N ASN A 64 -7.17 -10.22 -0.73
CA ASN A 64 -6.67 -9.42 0.39
C ASN A 64 -7.01 -7.92 0.28
N TRP A 65 -7.60 -7.51 -0.84
CA TRP A 65 -7.97 -6.13 -1.07
C TRP A 65 -9.39 -5.80 -0.64
N HIS A 66 -9.59 -4.58 -0.14
CA HIS A 66 -10.89 -3.94 0.02
C HIS A 66 -11.06 -2.94 -1.12
N VAL A 67 -11.97 -3.24 -2.04
CA VAL A 67 -12.33 -2.39 -3.17
C VAL A 67 -13.40 -1.41 -2.73
N ALA A 68 -13.13 -0.12 -2.90
CA ALA A 68 -14.07 0.96 -2.60
C ALA A 68 -14.91 1.30 -3.84
N GLN A 69 -16.23 1.38 -3.68
CA GLN A 69 -17.17 1.64 -4.76
C GLN A 69 -18.14 2.77 -4.42
N VAL A 70 -18.47 3.58 -5.43
CA VAL A 70 -19.57 4.54 -5.40
C VAL A 70 -20.47 4.24 -6.61
N GLN A 71 -21.76 4.03 -6.39
CA GLN A 71 -22.73 3.67 -7.44
C GLN A 71 -22.30 2.44 -8.28
N GLY A 72 -21.64 1.47 -7.65
CA GLY A 72 -21.14 0.26 -8.32
C GLY A 72 -19.83 0.45 -9.10
N GLN A 73 -19.32 1.67 -9.25
CA GLN A 73 -18.05 1.96 -9.89
C GLN A 73 -16.90 1.88 -8.87
N THR A 74 -15.83 1.19 -9.22
CA THR A 74 -14.59 1.17 -8.43
C THR A 74 -13.94 2.54 -8.44
N ILE A 75 -13.74 3.13 -7.26
CA ILE A 75 -13.13 4.45 -7.09
C ILE A 75 -11.72 4.37 -6.50
N GLY A 76 -11.36 3.25 -5.89
CA GLY A 76 -10.08 3.03 -5.24
C GLY A 76 -10.05 1.72 -4.49
N ALA A 77 -8.94 1.44 -3.83
CA ALA A 77 -8.80 0.24 -3.01
C ALA A 77 -7.73 0.42 -1.93
N LEU A 78 -7.72 -0.52 -1.00
CA LEU A 78 -6.68 -0.66 0.02
C LEU A 78 -6.41 -2.13 0.31
N PHE A 79 -5.20 -2.44 0.77
CA PHE A 79 -4.89 -3.69 1.46
C PHE A 79 -3.79 -3.50 2.50
N GLY A 80 -3.75 -4.42 3.42
CA GLY A 80 -2.71 -4.50 4.44
C GLY A 80 -2.66 -5.89 5.03
N PHE A 81 -1.72 -6.09 5.92
CA PHE A 81 -1.46 -7.39 6.53
C PHE A 81 -0.86 -7.25 7.92
N SER A 82 -0.93 -8.33 8.70
CA SER A 82 -0.27 -8.43 10.00
C SER A 82 1.23 -8.56 9.83
N VAL A 83 2.00 -7.65 10.43
CA VAL A 83 3.46 -7.80 10.49
C VAL A 83 3.79 -8.77 11.63
N THR A 84 3.99 -10.02 11.24
CA THR A 84 4.43 -11.09 12.15
C THR A 84 5.96 -11.11 12.23
N ASP A 85 6.49 -11.91 13.15
CA ASP A 85 7.94 -12.17 13.21
C ASP A 85 8.36 -12.89 11.92
N PRO A 86 9.32 -12.39 11.15
CA PRO A 86 9.73 -13.04 9.90
C PRO A 86 10.41 -14.41 10.10
N GLY A 87 10.59 -14.87 11.33
CA GLY A 87 11.32 -16.09 11.66
C GLY A 87 12.82 -15.90 11.46
N GLU A 88 13.33 -16.24 10.27
CA GLU A 88 14.70 -15.93 9.87
C GLU A 88 14.79 -14.46 9.44
N PRO A 89 15.82 -13.70 9.88
CA PRO A 89 16.03 -12.34 9.41
C PRO A 89 16.22 -12.36 7.90
N THR A 90 15.38 -11.62 7.17
CA THR A 90 15.68 -11.34 5.76
C THR A 90 17.03 -10.63 5.72
N ALA A 91 18.00 -11.17 4.96
CA ALA A 91 19.27 -10.51 4.76
C ALA A 91 19.02 -9.21 3.96
N ILE A 92 18.79 -8.11 4.69
CA ILE A 92 18.43 -6.80 4.10
C ILE A 92 19.44 -6.39 3.03
N ASP A 93 20.72 -6.77 3.23
CA ASP A 93 21.79 -6.47 2.30
C ASP A 93 21.69 -7.22 0.95
N GLU A 94 20.94 -8.32 0.90
CA GLU A 94 20.67 -9.06 -0.34
C GLU A 94 19.51 -8.47 -1.14
N LEU A 95 18.70 -7.60 -0.53
CA LEU A 95 17.59 -6.94 -1.21
C LEU A 95 18.10 -5.83 -2.14
N PRO A 96 17.38 -5.54 -3.24
CA PRO A 96 17.61 -4.34 -4.03
C PRO A 96 17.63 -3.10 -3.13
N ALA A 97 18.64 -2.24 -3.29
CA ALA A 97 18.88 -1.09 -2.42
C ALA A 97 17.63 -0.21 -2.17
N PRO A 98 16.75 0.07 -3.17
CA PRO A 98 15.55 0.86 -2.94
C PRO A 98 14.53 0.23 -1.98
N LEU A 99 14.56 -1.10 -1.81
CA LEU A 99 13.63 -1.81 -0.92
C LEU A 99 14.12 -1.87 0.53
N ARG A 100 15.43 -1.71 0.77
CA ARG A 100 16.02 -1.86 2.11
C ARG A 100 15.40 -0.95 3.16
N PRO A 101 15.23 0.37 2.94
CA PRO A 101 14.61 1.25 3.91
C PRO A 101 13.13 0.90 4.20
N ILE A 102 12.40 0.39 3.19
CA ILE A 102 11.00 -0.02 3.32
C ILE A 102 10.90 -1.27 4.22
N ILE A 103 11.74 -2.28 3.95
CA ILE A 103 11.74 -3.53 4.73
C ILE A 103 12.24 -3.29 6.16
N ASP A 104 13.22 -2.42 6.35
CA ASP A 104 13.69 -2.05 7.70
C ASP A 104 12.58 -1.35 8.51
N LEU A 105 11.81 -0.45 7.89
CA LEU A 105 10.63 0.16 8.53
C LEU A 105 9.49 -0.85 8.76
N GLU A 106 9.30 -1.83 7.87
CA GLU A 106 8.34 -2.92 8.09
C GLU A 106 8.72 -3.72 9.35
N ALA A 107 10.01 -4.02 9.55
CA ALA A 107 10.49 -4.71 10.75
C ALA A 107 10.21 -3.92 12.05
N VAL A 108 10.30 -2.59 12.02
CA VAL A 108 9.91 -1.73 13.15
C VAL A 108 8.42 -1.86 13.46
N ALA A 109 7.58 -2.06 12.46
CA ALA A 109 6.12 -2.19 12.60
C ALA A 109 5.67 -3.58 13.10
N LYS A 110 6.58 -4.44 13.57
CA LYS A 110 6.25 -5.75 14.12
C LYS A 110 5.13 -5.67 15.16
N GLY A 111 4.15 -6.57 15.05
CA GLY A 111 2.96 -6.61 15.90
C GLY A 111 1.84 -5.64 15.47
N CYS A 112 2.08 -4.77 14.51
CA CYS A 112 1.05 -3.92 13.92
C CYS A 112 0.35 -4.60 12.74
N TRP A 113 -0.80 -4.08 12.37
CA TRP A 113 -1.35 -4.26 11.04
C TRP A 113 -0.78 -3.16 10.13
N LEU A 114 -0.10 -3.53 9.05
CA LEU A 114 0.51 -2.59 8.11
C LEU A 114 -0.44 -2.35 6.94
N LEU A 115 -0.91 -1.11 6.80
CA LEU A 115 -1.59 -0.63 5.60
C LEU A 115 -0.55 -0.47 4.49
N GLN A 116 -0.47 -1.48 3.61
CA GLN A 116 0.54 -1.56 2.56
C GLN A 116 0.23 -0.68 1.37
N ALA A 117 -1.03 -0.61 0.97
CA ALA A 117 -1.47 0.25 -0.11
C ALA A 117 -2.84 0.84 0.18
N VAL A 118 -3.01 2.11 -0.17
CA VAL A 118 -4.29 2.80 -0.23
C VAL A 118 -4.23 3.86 -1.33
N ALA A 119 -5.13 3.76 -2.30
CA ALA A 119 -5.20 4.71 -3.40
C ALA A 119 -6.62 4.92 -3.89
N LEU A 120 -6.84 6.10 -4.45
CA LEU A 120 -8.01 6.49 -5.23
C LEU A 120 -7.58 6.79 -6.66
N PHE A 121 -8.43 6.45 -7.61
CA PHE A 121 -8.29 6.97 -8.97
C PHE A 121 -8.31 8.51 -8.96
N PRO A 122 -7.56 9.18 -9.85
CA PRO A 122 -7.39 10.63 -9.82
C PRO A 122 -8.70 11.42 -9.77
N GLU A 123 -9.69 11.00 -10.54
CA GLU A 123 -11.02 11.61 -10.67
C GLU A 123 -11.86 11.56 -9.39
N HIS A 124 -11.48 10.70 -8.43
CA HIS A 124 -12.17 10.54 -7.15
C HIS A 124 -11.42 11.15 -5.96
N ARG A 125 -10.29 11.82 -6.22
CA ARG A 125 -9.51 12.53 -5.19
C ARG A 125 -10.16 13.85 -4.82
N GLY A 126 -9.78 14.41 -3.67
CA GLY A 126 -10.30 15.70 -3.19
C GLY A 126 -11.74 15.69 -2.71
N GLN A 127 -12.45 14.55 -2.76
CA GLN A 127 -13.86 14.40 -2.43
C GLN A 127 -14.11 13.79 -1.03
N GLY A 128 -13.08 13.70 -0.18
CA GLY A 128 -13.21 13.12 1.17
C GLY A 128 -13.10 11.58 1.24
N HIS A 129 -13.12 10.87 0.12
CA HIS A 129 -13.07 9.40 0.09
C HIS A 129 -11.82 8.80 0.73
N GLY A 130 -10.69 9.52 0.73
CA GLY A 130 -9.46 9.06 1.38
C GLY A 130 -9.63 8.78 2.88
N GLN A 131 -10.43 9.59 3.60
CA GLN A 131 -10.73 9.33 5.01
C GLN A 131 -11.54 8.05 5.20
N ALA A 132 -12.49 7.76 4.30
CA ALA A 132 -13.28 6.54 4.35
C ALA A 132 -12.39 5.30 4.12
N LEU A 133 -11.42 5.36 3.19
CA LEU A 133 -10.46 4.26 2.98
C LEU A 133 -9.61 4.04 4.22
N VAL A 134 -9.06 5.10 4.84
CA VAL A 134 -8.27 4.98 6.07
C VAL A 134 -9.11 4.45 7.23
N ALA A 135 -10.37 4.87 7.35
CA ALA A 135 -11.30 4.33 8.36
C ALA A 135 -11.55 2.83 8.15
N ARG A 136 -11.74 2.39 6.89
CA ARG A 136 -11.88 0.96 6.56
C ARG A 136 -10.60 0.17 6.89
N ALA A 137 -9.41 0.75 6.65
CA ALA A 137 -8.14 0.13 7.04
C ALA A 137 -8.04 -0.05 8.56
N CYS A 138 -8.41 0.97 9.35
CA CYS A 138 -8.46 0.86 10.80
C CYS A 138 -9.44 -0.22 11.29
N GLN A 139 -10.57 -0.36 10.60
CA GLN A 139 -11.55 -1.41 10.89
C GLN A 139 -10.98 -2.80 10.56
N ALA A 140 -10.33 -2.98 9.40
CA ALA A 140 -9.69 -4.23 9.00
C ALA A 140 -8.60 -4.65 10.01
N ALA A 141 -7.80 -3.70 10.49
CA ALA A 141 -6.79 -3.94 11.51
C ALA A 141 -7.40 -4.46 12.84
N ARG A 142 -8.55 -3.87 13.28
CA ARG A 142 -9.28 -4.36 14.47
C ARG A 142 -9.89 -5.75 14.25
N GLU A 143 -10.49 -5.98 13.07
CA GLU A 143 -11.05 -7.28 12.69
C GLU A 143 -9.97 -8.38 12.68
N ALA A 144 -8.72 -8.01 12.35
CA ALA A 144 -7.54 -8.88 12.43
C ALA A 144 -6.93 -8.98 13.85
N GLY A 145 -7.52 -8.36 14.86
CA GLY A 145 -7.11 -8.44 16.28
C GLY A 145 -5.97 -7.49 16.67
N HIS A 146 -5.60 -6.53 15.82
CA HIS A 146 -4.53 -5.58 16.13
C HIS A 146 -5.02 -4.38 16.93
N ARG A 147 -4.15 -3.88 17.83
CA ARG A 147 -4.36 -2.66 18.61
C ARG A 147 -3.65 -1.44 18.01
N ARG A 148 -2.83 -1.66 16.98
CA ARG A 148 -2.08 -0.61 16.29
C ARG A 148 -2.06 -0.88 14.79
N ILE A 149 -2.25 0.18 14.03
CA ILE A 149 -2.08 0.21 12.58
C ILE A 149 -0.87 1.09 12.24
N ALA A 150 -0.07 0.65 11.27
CA ALA A 150 1.04 1.41 10.73
C ALA A 150 0.90 1.55 9.22
N LEU A 151 1.60 2.52 8.65
CA LEU A 151 1.75 2.72 7.21
C LEU A 151 3.08 3.38 6.90
N GLN A 152 3.53 3.23 5.67
CA GLN A 152 4.73 3.91 5.18
C GLN A 152 4.34 4.95 4.12
N VAL A 153 5.00 6.10 4.14
CA VAL A 153 4.75 7.18 3.19
C VAL A 153 6.04 7.95 2.91
N GLU A 154 6.25 8.36 1.68
CA GLU A 154 7.39 9.20 1.31
C GLU A 154 7.18 10.65 1.75
N SER A 155 8.24 11.29 2.26
CA SER A 155 8.18 12.65 2.80
C SER A 155 7.69 13.71 1.79
N PRO A 156 7.92 13.60 0.46
CA PRO A 156 7.34 14.50 -0.52
C PRO A 156 5.83 14.35 -0.71
N ASN A 157 5.22 13.24 -0.25
CA ASN A 157 3.77 13.02 -0.37
C ASN A 157 2.99 13.76 0.72
N THR A 158 3.12 15.10 0.74
CA THR A 158 2.55 15.97 1.78
C THR A 158 1.03 15.86 1.90
N GLY A 159 0.35 15.59 0.78
CA GLY A 159 -1.11 15.40 0.76
C GLY A 159 -1.55 14.15 1.53
N ALA A 160 -0.86 13.02 1.33
CA ALA A 160 -1.12 11.79 2.07
C ALA A 160 -0.76 11.94 3.55
N ILE A 161 0.39 12.54 3.86
CA ILE A 161 0.80 12.82 5.25
C ILE A 161 -0.24 13.66 5.98
N ALA A 162 -0.77 14.72 5.33
CA ALA A 162 -1.81 15.55 5.91
C ALA A 162 -3.13 14.77 6.13
N LEU A 163 -3.49 13.85 5.22
CA LEU A 163 -4.62 12.95 5.41
C LEU A 163 -4.41 12.04 6.61
N TYR A 164 -3.27 11.37 6.71
CA TYR A 164 -2.97 10.43 7.80
C TYR A 164 -2.94 11.14 9.16
N ARG A 165 -2.34 12.33 9.24
CA ARG A 165 -2.38 13.16 10.46
C ARG A 165 -3.80 13.50 10.89
N ARG A 166 -4.69 13.92 9.96
CA ARG A 166 -6.11 14.16 10.25
C ARG A 166 -6.85 12.90 10.71
N CYS A 167 -6.40 11.72 10.27
CA CYS A 167 -6.92 10.42 10.72
C CYS A 167 -6.30 9.94 12.05
N GLY A 168 -5.41 10.72 12.67
CA GLY A 168 -4.82 10.43 13.98
C GLY A 168 -3.53 9.60 13.93
N PHE A 169 -2.89 9.50 12.77
CA PHE A 169 -1.56 8.90 12.67
C PHE A 169 -0.48 9.91 13.07
N THR A 170 0.56 9.41 13.73
CA THR A 170 1.77 10.15 14.10
C THR A 170 3.00 9.49 13.49
N GLU A 171 4.03 10.28 13.22
CA GLU A 171 5.32 9.76 12.77
C GLU A 171 5.95 8.93 13.90
N TRP A 172 6.50 7.76 13.53
CA TRP A 172 7.14 6.83 14.46
C TRP A 172 8.63 6.68 14.18
N GLN A 173 8.97 6.43 12.89
CA GLN A 173 10.36 6.21 12.43
C GLN A 173 10.55 6.77 11.02
N ARG A 174 11.82 6.91 10.62
CA ARG A 174 12.20 7.47 9.33
C ARG A 174 13.44 6.77 8.79
N ARG A 175 13.53 6.61 7.47
CA ARG A 175 14.71 6.14 6.74
C ARG A 175 14.93 6.96 5.50
N VAL A 176 16.19 7.18 5.16
CA VAL A 176 16.55 7.87 3.93
C VAL A 176 16.02 7.10 2.72
N TYR A 177 15.40 7.82 1.81
CA TYR A 177 14.92 7.27 0.55
C TYR A 177 16.12 6.86 -0.33
N VAL A 178 16.02 5.69 -0.96
CA VAL A 178 17.00 5.22 -1.95
C VAL A 178 16.31 5.21 -3.32
N PRO A 179 16.76 6.04 -4.28
CA PRO A 179 16.17 6.11 -5.61
C PRO A 179 16.24 4.79 -6.36
N PHE A 180 15.27 4.55 -7.24
CA PHE A 180 15.27 3.46 -8.22
C PHE A 180 15.17 4.04 -9.64
N PRO A 181 15.55 3.28 -10.69
CA PRO A 181 15.45 3.75 -12.07
C PRO A 181 14.05 4.24 -12.43
N GLY A 182 13.94 5.50 -12.83
CA GLY A 182 12.67 6.17 -13.13
C GLY A 182 11.97 6.81 -11.93
N SER A 183 12.64 6.89 -10.78
CA SER A 183 12.21 7.71 -9.65
C SER A 183 13.03 9.00 -9.61
N ASP A 184 12.31 10.12 -9.55
CA ASP A 184 12.89 11.46 -9.32
C ASP A 184 12.69 11.90 -7.85
N ASP A 185 12.19 11.00 -6.98
CA ASP A 185 11.90 11.30 -5.59
C ASP A 185 13.18 11.38 -4.75
N GLU A 186 13.20 12.35 -3.85
CA GLU A 186 14.20 12.54 -2.80
C GLU A 186 13.52 12.60 -1.43
N GLY A 187 14.30 12.55 -0.35
CA GLY A 187 13.81 12.69 1.02
C GLY A 187 13.83 11.40 1.80
N ASP A 188 12.77 11.08 2.50
CA ASP A 188 12.71 9.96 3.42
C ASP A 188 11.44 9.11 3.24
N TRP A 189 11.58 7.84 3.58
CA TRP A 189 10.46 7.00 3.98
C TRP A 189 10.09 7.28 5.43
N ILE A 190 8.82 7.55 5.69
CA ILE A 190 8.26 7.80 7.02
C ILE A 190 7.34 6.65 7.39
N LEU A 191 7.62 5.99 8.51
CA LEU A 191 6.68 5.08 9.15
C LEU A 191 5.78 5.90 10.06
N MET A 192 4.47 5.83 9.83
CA MET A 192 3.48 6.46 10.70
C MET A 192 2.63 5.38 11.37
N CYS A 193 2.18 5.62 12.60
CA CYS A 193 1.35 4.69 13.34
C CYS A 193 0.18 5.38 14.05
N LYS A 194 -0.81 4.57 14.42
CA LYS A 194 -1.97 4.97 15.18
C LYS A 194 -2.42 3.82 16.08
N ASP A 195 -2.70 4.09 17.35
CA ASP A 195 -3.41 3.17 18.24
C ASP A 195 -4.92 3.13 17.88
N LEU A 196 -5.55 1.93 17.94
CA LEU A 196 -6.89 1.66 17.42
C LEU A 196 -7.96 1.59 18.52
#